data_5e8c3a5f1fcbbd87d327f43f293480b8
#
_entry.id   5e8c3a5f1fcbbd87d327f43f293480b8
#
_cell.length_a   1.000
_cell.length_b   1.000
_cell.length_c   1.000
_cell.angle_alpha   90.00
_cell.angle_beta   90.00
_cell.angle_gamma   90.00
#
_symmetry.space_group_name_H-M   'P 1'
#
loop_
_entity.id
_entity.type
_entity.pdbx_description
1 polymer ?
#
loop_
_entity_poly.entity_id
_entity_poly.type
_entity_poly.pdbx_seq_one_letter_code
_entity_poly.pdbx_strand_id
1 'polypeptide(L)'
;MSKKDVEDLIARRQAPSAAPSAPARPAAAVRPAGIAGDRALPLTPMRRAIAENMARAWSAPHAHAVMEIDMTNLMRYRESVRGDFAAREGFDLSPAAFIVKAAVEALRTVPMVNASWTDQGIVVHGAINVGYAVALGDEGLVVPVIKAADSKSIAELMRAIRDIVDRAKAKKLTFDDFSGGTFTVNNTGPLGTVSSSPIVLPGQAAIASSESIRKRLVVLDDDQIAIRSMMNLVIGFDHRVIDGATAARFLQTMRDWLQSVGPAVPIH
;
A
#
# COMPACT_ATOMS: atom_id res chain seq x y z
N MET A 1 -43.99 36.40 15.97
CA MET A 1 -44.16 35.29 16.92
C MET A 1 -45.30 35.67 17.85
N SER A 2 -46.40 34.95 17.77
CA SER A 2 -47.56 35.20 18.65
C SER A 2 -47.41 34.40 19.95
N LYS A 3 -48.17 34.79 21.02
CA LYS A 3 -48.20 34.06 22.30
C LYS A 3 -48.52 32.57 22.09
N LYS A 4 -49.35 32.28 21.10
CA LYS A 4 -49.75 30.93 20.73
C LYS A 4 -48.60 30.09 20.15
N ASP A 5 -47.69 30.72 19.38
CA ASP A 5 -46.52 30.02 18.81
C ASP A 5 -45.54 29.57 19.92
N VAL A 6 -45.44 30.33 21.00
CA VAL A 6 -44.61 30.01 22.17
C VAL A 6 -45.23 28.91 23.02
N GLU A 7 -46.57 28.95 23.23
CA GLU A 7 -47.30 27.92 23.97
C GLU A 7 -47.24 26.57 23.23
N ASP A 8 -47.35 26.54 21.91
CA ASP A 8 -47.24 25.34 21.07
C ASP A 8 -45.79 24.75 21.09
N LEU A 9 -44.80 25.63 21.19
CA LEU A 9 -43.39 25.17 21.29
C LEU A 9 -43.07 24.54 22.64
N ILE A 10 -43.67 25.10 23.71
CA ILE A 10 -43.52 24.55 25.09
C ILE A 10 -44.24 23.19 25.19
N ALA A 11 -45.44 23.08 24.63
CA ALA A 11 -46.20 21.83 24.60
C ALA A 11 -45.47 20.72 23.85
N ARG A 12 -44.82 21.03 22.72
CA ARG A 12 -43.98 20.06 21.97
C ARG A 12 -42.72 19.62 22.74
N ARG A 13 -42.15 20.48 23.59
CA ARG A 13 -40.99 20.10 24.44
C ARG A 13 -41.39 19.28 25.69
N GLN A 14 -42.64 19.35 26.09
CA GLN A 14 -43.14 18.59 27.24
C GLN A 14 -43.79 17.25 26.90
N ALA A 15 -43.92 16.93 25.58
CA ALA A 15 -44.33 15.61 25.17
C ALA A 15 -43.30 14.58 25.61
N PRO A 16 -43.71 13.47 26.25
CA PRO A 16 -42.78 12.45 26.74
C PRO A 16 -41.99 11.93 25.52
N SER A 17 -40.67 12.03 25.62
CA SER A 17 -39.75 11.43 24.63
C SER A 17 -40.13 9.96 24.47
N ALA A 18 -40.47 9.54 23.26
CA ALA A 18 -40.70 8.14 22.96
C ALA A 18 -39.51 7.34 23.48
N ALA A 19 -39.79 6.26 24.25
CA ALA A 19 -38.77 5.37 24.76
C ALA A 19 -37.83 4.94 23.62
N PRO A 20 -36.51 4.83 23.86
CA PRO A 20 -35.57 4.41 22.83
C PRO A 20 -36.06 3.06 22.26
N SER A 21 -36.36 3.05 20.97
CA SER A 21 -36.67 1.81 20.25
C SER A 21 -35.54 0.82 20.51
N ALA A 22 -35.88 -0.40 20.91
CA ALA A 22 -34.92 -1.49 21.08
C ALA A 22 -34.01 -1.56 19.83
N PRO A 23 -32.70 -1.84 20.01
CA PRO A 23 -31.78 -1.92 18.89
C PRO A 23 -32.37 -2.89 17.86
N ALA A 24 -32.51 -2.40 16.63
CA ALA A 24 -33.02 -3.20 15.51
C ALA A 24 -32.16 -4.46 15.42
N ARG A 25 -32.84 -5.61 15.56
CA ARG A 25 -32.20 -6.92 15.35
C ARG A 25 -31.46 -6.86 14.02
N PRO A 26 -30.17 -7.27 13.95
CA PRO A 26 -29.45 -7.26 12.68
C PRO A 26 -30.31 -7.95 11.65
N ALA A 27 -30.60 -7.26 10.55
CA ALA A 27 -31.37 -7.84 9.45
C ALA A 27 -30.71 -9.16 9.09
N ALA A 28 -31.46 -10.26 9.14
CA ALA A 28 -30.97 -11.56 8.74
C ALA A 28 -30.37 -11.40 7.34
N ALA A 29 -29.10 -11.77 7.18
CA ALA A 29 -28.41 -11.69 5.91
C ALA A 29 -29.29 -12.39 4.88
N VAL A 30 -29.77 -11.66 3.88
CA VAL A 30 -30.54 -12.20 2.77
C VAL A 30 -29.65 -13.23 2.10
N ARG A 31 -29.95 -14.51 2.30
CA ARG A 31 -29.30 -15.58 1.52
C ARG A 31 -29.76 -15.38 0.09
N PRO A 32 -28.86 -15.13 -0.86
CA PRO A 32 -29.26 -15.14 -2.26
C PRO A 32 -29.92 -16.49 -2.54
N ALA A 33 -31.07 -16.48 -3.23
CA ALA A 33 -31.68 -17.70 -3.72
C ALA A 33 -30.61 -18.41 -4.59
N GLY A 34 -30.22 -19.62 -4.20
CA GLY A 34 -29.18 -20.36 -4.90
C GLY A 34 -29.62 -20.63 -6.32
N ILE A 35 -28.79 -20.28 -7.29
CA ILE A 35 -28.93 -20.69 -8.68
C ILE A 35 -28.43 -22.15 -8.77
N ALA A 36 -29.04 -22.97 -9.60
CA ALA A 36 -28.62 -24.35 -9.78
C ALA A 36 -27.13 -24.40 -10.19
N GLY A 37 -26.29 -25.05 -9.37
CA GLY A 37 -24.83 -25.09 -9.56
C GLY A 37 -24.04 -24.17 -8.62
N ASP A 38 -24.67 -23.31 -7.83
CA ASP A 38 -23.98 -22.48 -6.84
C ASP A 38 -23.31 -23.33 -5.76
N ARG A 39 -22.04 -23.00 -5.48
CA ARG A 39 -21.27 -23.61 -4.42
C ARG A 39 -20.90 -22.58 -3.36
N ALA A 40 -21.43 -22.69 -2.17
CA ALA A 40 -21.00 -21.89 -1.03
C ALA A 40 -19.64 -22.39 -0.52
N LEU A 41 -18.66 -21.49 -0.42
CA LEU A 41 -17.38 -21.75 0.19
C LEU A 41 -17.39 -21.25 1.64
N PRO A 42 -17.03 -22.07 2.63
CA PRO A 42 -16.94 -21.64 4.02
C PRO A 42 -15.81 -20.60 4.19
N LEU A 43 -16.07 -19.55 4.99
CA LEU A 43 -15.05 -18.55 5.31
C LEU A 43 -14.04 -19.13 6.28
N THR A 44 -12.76 -19.15 5.85
CA THR A 44 -11.65 -19.42 6.78
C THR A 44 -11.48 -18.26 7.77
N PRO A 45 -10.89 -18.49 8.98
CA PRO A 45 -10.58 -17.41 9.92
C PRO A 45 -9.76 -16.30 9.28
N MET A 46 -8.76 -16.63 8.46
CA MET A 46 -7.94 -15.68 7.73
C MET A 46 -8.76 -14.83 6.74
N ARG A 47 -9.65 -15.46 5.95
CA ARG A 47 -10.52 -14.74 5.01
C ARG A 47 -11.47 -13.77 5.72
N ARG A 48 -11.97 -14.17 6.88
CA ARG A 48 -12.82 -13.30 7.72
C ARG A 48 -12.03 -12.09 8.23
N ALA A 49 -10.81 -12.29 8.75
CA ALA A 49 -9.95 -11.21 9.22
C ALA A 49 -9.56 -10.24 8.09
N ILE A 50 -9.28 -10.75 6.89
CA ILE A 50 -9.03 -9.92 5.69
C ILE A 50 -10.27 -9.06 5.37
N ALA A 51 -11.47 -9.66 5.34
CA ALA A 51 -12.70 -8.95 5.03
C ALA A 51 -12.97 -7.81 6.04
N GLU A 52 -12.81 -8.06 7.33
CA GLU A 52 -12.96 -7.07 8.40
C GLU A 52 -11.94 -5.94 8.28
N ASN A 53 -10.67 -6.27 7.98
CA ASN A 53 -9.62 -5.28 7.76
C ASN A 53 -9.91 -4.40 6.54
N MET A 54 -10.34 -5.00 5.42
CA MET A 54 -10.65 -4.27 4.19
C MET A 54 -11.89 -3.39 4.35
N ALA A 55 -12.91 -3.83 5.09
CA ALA A 55 -14.06 -2.99 5.40
C ALA A 55 -13.68 -1.76 6.23
N ARG A 56 -12.77 -1.92 7.22
CA ARG A 56 -12.22 -0.80 8.00
C ARG A 56 -11.35 0.13 7.14
N ALA A 57 -10.48 -0.44 6.31
CA ALA A 57 -9.64 0.32 5.41
C ALA A 57 -10.46 1.19 4.46
N TRP A 58 -11.54 0.65 3.92
CA TRP A 58 -12.41 1.33 2.94
C TRP A 58 -13.17 2.52 3.50
N SER A 59 -13.22 2.70 4.82
CA SER A 59 -13.84 3.88 5.44
C SER A 59 -13.05 5.18 5.21
N ALA A 60 -11.78 5.10 4.86
CA ALA A 60 -10.97 6.26 4.46
C ALA A 60 -11.30 6.68 3.01
N PRO A 61 -11.39 7.99 2.70
CA PRO A 61 -11.55 8.46 1.33
C PRO A 61 -10.27 8.24 0.53
N HIS A 62 -10.24 7.15 -0.24
CA HIS A 62 -9.08 6.78 -1.06
C HIS A 62 -9.00 7.62 -2.34
N ALA A 63 -7.80 8.07 -2.65
CA ALA A 63 -7.44 8.58 -3.97
C ALA A 63 -6.19 7.88 -4.48
N HIS A 64 -5.96 7.93 -5.79
CA HIS A 64 -4.83 7.28 -6.43
C HIS A 64 -4.17 8.22 -7.44
N ALA A 65 -2.85 8.10 -7.54
CA ALA A 65 -2.07 8.73 -8.60
C ALA A 65 -1.14 7.69 -9.23
N VAL A 66 -0.89 7.83 -10.52
CA VAL A 66 -0.02 6.92 -11.29
C VAL A 66 1.06 7.74 -11.97
N MET A 67 2.29 7.23 -11.95
CA MET A 67 3.43 7.84 -12.64
C MET A 67 4.19 6.79 -13.42
N GLU A 68 4.54 7.08 -14.68
CA GLU A 68 5.43 6.24 -15.47
C GLU A 68 6.89 6.50 -15.11
N ILE A 69 7.67 5.42 -15.05
CA ILE A 69 9.09 5.45 -14.67
C ILE A 69 9.91 4.70 -15.71
N ASP A 70 10.98 5.34 -16.18
CA ASP A 70 12.00 4.66 -17.01
C ASP A 70 12.97 3.88 -16.10
N MET A 71 12.81 2.59 -16.07
CA MET A 71 13.64 1.66 -15.29
C MET A 71 14.88 1.17 -16.08
N THR A 72 15.14 1.70 -17.27
CA THR A 72 16.15 1.15 -18.19
C THR A 72 17.55 1.16 -17.57
N ASN A 73 17.95 2.25 -16.96
CA ASN A 73 19.28 2.37 -16.33
C ASN A 73 19.41 1.44 -15.11
N LEU A 74 18.38 1.42 -14.25
CA LEU A 74 18.34 0.50 -13.10
C LEU A 74 18.45 -0.96 -13.55
N MET A 75 17.69 -1.35 -14.58
CA MET A 75 17.71 -2.74 -15.07
C MET A 75 19.06 -3.11 -15.68
N ARG A 76 19.74 -2.19 -16.38
CA ARG A 76 21.09 -2.40 -16.92
C ARG A 76 22.11 -2.52 -15.77
N TYR A 77 22.05 -1.61 -14.81
CA TYR A 77 22.94 -1.65 -13.65
C TYR A 77 22.74 -2.92 -12.82
N ARG A 78 21.47 -3.28 -12.52
CA ARG A 78 21.16 -4.54 -11.85
C ARG A 78 21.77 -5.75 -12.58
N GLU A 79 21.65 -5.81 -13.89
CA GLU A 79 22.21 -6.93 -14.68
C GLU A 79 23.74 -6.96 -14.61
N SER A 80 24.43 -5.80 -14.61
CA SER A 80 25.89 -5.76 -14.50
C SER A 80 26.42 -6.22 -13.14
N VAL A 81 25.66 -6.05 -12.04
CA VAL A 81 26.10 -6.43 -10.67
C VAL A 81 25.47 -7.75 -10.20
N ARG A 82 24.55 -8.33 -10.96
CA ARG A 82 23.77 -9.51 -10.59
C ARG A 82 24.64 -10.72 -10.25
N GLY A 83 25.65 -10.98 -11.07
CA GLY A 83 26.54 -12.14 -10.88
C GLY A 83 27.31 -12.06 -9.56
N ASP A 84 27.95 -10.92 -9.30
CA ASP A 84 28.72 -10.68 -8.08
C ASP A 84 27.82 -10.69 -6.84
N PHE A 85 26.62 -10.09 -6.95
CA PHE A 85 25.65 -10.12 -5.88
C PHE A 85 25.20 -11.55 -5.56
N ALA A 86 24.84 -12.33 -6.58
CA ALA A 86 24.42 -13.72 -6.38
C ALA A 86 25.52 -14.62 -5.81
N ALA A 87 26.77 -14.41 -6.24
CA ALA A 87 27.93 -15.12 -5.69
C ALA A 87 28.14 -14.81 -4.20
N ARG A 88 27.91 -13.55 -3.78
CA ARG A 88 28.10 -13.10 -2.42
C ARG A 88 26.93 -13.44 -1.49
N GLU A 89 25.71 -13.28 -1.97
CA GLU A 89 24.48 -13.40 -1.16
C GLU A 89 23.78 -14.75 -1.27
N GLY A 90 24.11 -15.54 -2.31
CA GLY A 90 23.49 -16.84 -2.55
C GLY A 90 22.08 -16.75 -3.20
N PHE A 91 21.67 -15.58 -3.66
CA PHE A 91 20.37 -15.36 -4.34
C PHE A 91 20.41 -14.11 -5.24
N ASP A 92 19.43 -14.04 -6.14
CA ASP A 92 19.34 -12.95 -7.12
C ASP A 92 18.91 -11.60 -6.52
N LEU A 93 19.49 -10.52 -7.05
CA LEU A 93 19.07 -9.14 -6.75
C LEU A 93 17.77 -8.80 -7.49
N SER A 94 16.69 -8.57 -6.77
CA SER A 94 15.39 -8.18 -7.33
C SER A 94 15.25 -6.66 -7.45
N PRO A 95 14.55 -6.14 -8.47
CA PRO A 95 14.15 -4.73 -8.52
C PRO A 95 13.35 -4.28 -7.29
N ALA A 96 12.69 -5.20 -6.58
CA ALA A 96 11.89 -4.90 -5.39
C ALA A 96 12.69 -4.18 -4.29
N ALA A 97 13.96 -4.55 -4.08
CA ALA A 97 14.81 -3.88 -3.09
C ALA A 97 15.05 -2.40 -3.43
N PHE A 98 15.25 -2.09 -4.71
CA PHE A 98 15.39 -0.70 -5.17
C PHE A 98 14.08 0.08 -5.02
N ILE A 99 12.94 -0.55 -5.29
CA ILE A 99 11.62 0.08 -5.13
C ILE A 99 11.36 0.41 -3.67
N VAL A 100 11.67 -0.52 -2.75
CA VAL A 100 11.56 -0.25 -1.30
C VAL A 100 12.52 0.85 -0.88
N LYS A 101 13.78 0.86 -1.39
CA LYS A 101 14.74 1.92 -1.10
C LYS A 101 14.28 3.28 -1.61
N ALA A 102 13.74 3.34 -2.83
CA ALA A 102 13.14 4.56 -3.39
C ALA A 102 11.98 5.08 -2.52
N ALA A 103 11.12 4.18 -2.03
CA ALA A 103 10.03 4.56 -1.12
C ALA A 103 10.57 5.14 0.19
N VAL A 104 11.62 4.54 0.77
CA VAL A 104 12.29 5.04 1.97
C VAL A 104 12.83 6.46 1.75
N GLU A 105 13.55 6.70 0.66
CA GLU A 105 14.10 8.03 0.36
C GLU A 105 13.00 9.07 0.11
N ALA A 106 11.90 8.65 -0.54
CA ALA A 106 10.73 9.51 -0.73
C ALA A 106 10.00 9.81 0.58
N LEU A 107 9.90 8.86 1.52
CA LEU A 107 9.31 9.10 2.85
C LEU A 107 10.15 10.08 3.68
N ARG A 108 11.48 10.08 3.53
CA ARG A 108 12.36 11.08 4.15
C ARG A 108 12.14 12.48 3.58
N THR A 109 11.91 12.58 2.28
CA THR A 109 11.72 13.85 1.56
C THR A 109 10.31 14.41 1.74
N VAL A 110 9.31 13.53 1.84
CA VAL A 110 7.89 13.89 1.98
C VAL A 110 7.29 13.18 3.21
N PRO A 111 7.65 13.62 4.44
CA PRO A 111 7.29 12.91 5.67
C PRO A 111 5.78 12.77 5.92
N MET A 112 4.97 13.67 5.35
CA MET A 112 3.50 13.60 5.45
C MET A 112 2.91 12.31 4.87
N VAL A 113 3.62 11.63 3.96
CA VAL A 113 3.21 10.33 3.42
C VAL A 113 3.43 9.20 4.43
N ASN A 114 4.37 9.39 5.40
CA ASN A 114 4.63 8.47 6.49
C ASN A 114 3.82 8.86 7.74
N ALA A 115 2.51 8.91 7.63
CA ALA A 115 1.63 9.41 8.69
C ALA A 115 0.39 8.50 8.90
N SER A 116 -0.37 8.83 9.94
CA SER A 116 -1.66 8.21 10.25
C SER A 116 -2.72 9.28 10.52
N TRP A 117 -3.94 9.00 10.12
CA TRP A 117 -5.12 9.75 10.59
C TRP A 117 -5.57 9.23 11.96
N THR A 118 -5.83 10.15 12.90
CA THR A 118 -6.46 9.85 14.18
C THR A 118 -7.58 10.86 14.48
N ASP A 119 -8.47 10.55 15.38
CA ASP A 119 -9.55 11.47 15.79
C ASP A 119 -9.01 12.76 16.45
N GLN A 120 -7.75 12.76 16.88
CA GLN A 120 -7.07 13.91 17.49
C GLN A 120 -6.19 14.69 16.51
N GLY A 121 -6.05 14.21 15.27
CA GLY A 121 -5.24 14.85 14.23
C GLY A 121 -4.37 13.87 13.46
N ILE A 122 -3.45 14.40 12.66
CA ILE A 122 -2.50 13.64 11.86
C ILE A 122 -1.23 13.40 12.68
N VAL A 123 -0.82 12.15 12.76
CA VAL A 123 0.44 11.74 13.39
C VAL A 123 1.46 11.40 12.31
N VAL A 124 2.53 12.18 12.20
CA VAL A 124 3.68 11.89 11.31
C VAL A 124 4.66 10.99 12.08
N HIS A 125 5.02 9.85 11.48
CA HIS A 125 5.90 8.88 12.10
C HIS A 125 7.38 9.23 11.89
N GLY A 126 8.16 9.17 12.96
CA GLY A 126 9.63 9.35 12.88
C GLY A 126 10.35 8.10 12.38
N ALA A 127 9.81 6.91 12.67
CA ALA A 127 10.35 5.65 12.15
C ALA A 127 9.82 5.36 10.75
N ILE A 128 10.65 4.74 9.90
CA ILE A 128 10.24 4.26 8.58
C ILE A 128 10.23 2.73 8.60
N ASN A 129 9.06 2.16 8.85
CA ASN A 129 8.83 0.73 8.88
C ASN A 129 7.95 0.35 7.68
N VAL A 130 8.52 -0.38 6.74
CA VAL A 130 7.86 -0.67 5.46
C VAL A 130 7.20 -2.04 5.50
N GLY A 131 5.86 -2.08 5.45
CA GLY A 131 5.12 -3.28 5.14
C GLY A 131 5.39 -3.72 3.70
N TYR A 132 5.68 -4.99 3.50
CA TYR A 132 5.89 -5.57 2.16
C TYR A 132 4.82 -6.62 1.87
N ALA A 133 4.01 -6.39 0.83
CA ALA A 133 2.91 -7.28 0.49
C ALA A 133 3.41 -8.60 -0.10
N VAL A 134 3.00 -9.72 0.49
CA VAL A 134 3.36 -11.08 0.09
C VAL A 134 2.09 -11.88 -0.22
N ALA A 135 1.95 -12.33 -1.46
CA ALA A 135 0.86 -13.19 -1.88
C ALA A 135 1.09 -14.64 -1.43
N LEU A 136 0.07 -15.27 -0.87
CA LEU A 136 0.05 -16.66 -0.41
C LEU A 136 -0.86 -17.54 -1.30
N GLY A 137 -0.93 -17.24 -2.58
CA GLY A 137 -1.82 -17.92 -3.52
C GLY A 137 -3.30 -17.76 -3.12
N ASP A 138 -4.05 -18.87 -3.09
CA ASP A 138 -5.48 -18.86 -2.78
C ASP A 138 -5.80 -18.50 -1.32
N GLU A 139 -4.80 -18.55 -0.42
CA GLU A 139 -4.99 -18.20 1.00
C GLU A 139 -5.13 -16.68 1.20
N GLY A 140 -4.62 -15.87 0.26
CA GLY A 140 -4.74 -14.41 0.30
C GLY A 140 -3.40 -13.68 0.28
N LEU A 141 -3.34 -12.51 0.94
CA LEU A 141 -2.18 -11.65 1.01
C LEU A 141 -1.91 -11.25 2.46
N VAL A 142 -0.64 -11.23 2.82
CA VAL A 142 -0.16 -10.74 4.13
C VAL A 142 0.84 -9.61 3.92
N VAL A 143 0.98 -8.73 4.92
CA VAL A 143 1.87 -7.57 4.84
C VAL A 143 2.79 -7.52 6.06
N PRO A 144 3.81 -8.38 6.12
CA PRO A 144 4.85 -8.29 7.15
C PRO A 144 5.68 -7.02 7.00
N VAL A 145 6.33 -6.57 8.08
CA VAL A 145 6.97 -5.27 8.22
C VAL A 145 8.49 -5.40 8.27
N ILE A 146 9.17 -4.68 7.38
CA ILE A 146 10.62 -4.45 7.43
C ILE A 146 10.84 -3.25 8.36
N LYS A 147 11.27 -3.51 9.58
CA LYS A 147 11.52 -2.47 10.60
C LYS A 147 12.81 -1.71 10.28
N ALA A 148 12.83 -0.41 10.60
CA ALA A 148 13.96 0.50 10.39
C ALA A 148 14.50 0.40 8.94
N ALA A 149 13.60 0.46 7.95
CA ALA A 149 13.96 0.28 6.54
C ALA A 149 14.92 1.38 6.04
N ASP A 150 14.89 2.53 6.69
CA ASP A 150 15.74 3.69 6.40
C ASP A 150 17.20 3.47 6.76
N SER A 151 17.53 2.60 7.70
CA SER A 151 18.91 2.27 8.07
C SER A 151 19.54 1.19 7.18
N LYS A 152 18.78 0.61 6.23
CA LYS A 152 19.20 -0.56 5.46
C LYS A 152 19.76 -0.19 4.09
N SER A 153 20.85 -0.87 3.71
CA SER A 153 21.37 -0.91 2.34
C SER A 153 20.42 -1.68 1.41
N ILE A 154 20.64 -1.62 0.10
CA ILE A 154 19.87 -2.39 -0.89
C ILE A 154 20.02 -3.89 -0.64
N ALA A 155 21.23 -4.36 -0.32
CA ALA A 155 21.48 -5.77 -0.01
C ALA A 155 20.74 -6.21 1.27
N GLU A 156 20.73 -5.39 2.31
CA GLU A 156 20.00 -5.67 3.54
C GLU A 156 18.48 -5.66 3.35
N LEU A 157 17.95 -4.74 2.55
CA LEU A 157 16.54 -4.75 2.15
C LEU A 157 16.20 -6.02 1.36
N MET A 158 17.08 -6.45 0.44
CA MET A 158 16.84 -7.67 -0.31
C MET A 158 16.83 -8.92 0.58
N ARG A 159 17.77 -9.00 1.57
CA ARG A 159 17.76 -10.08 2.57
C ARG A 159 16.49 -10.08 3.41
N ALA A 160 16.06 -8.89 3.87
CA ALA A 160 14.82 -8.76 4.64
C ALA A 160 13.59 -9.16 3.83
N ILE A 161 13.47 -8.71 2.58
CA ILE A 161 12.38 -9.11 1.68
C ILE A 161 12.36 -10.63 1.51
N ARG A 162 13.52 -11.24 1.26
CA ARG A 162 13.61 -12.69 1.08
C ARG A 162 13.20 -13.45 2.35
N ASP A 163 13.73 -13.06 3.51
CA ASP A 163 13.39 -13.69 4.78
C ASP A 163 11.88 -13.67 5.05
N ILE A 164 11.23 -12.50 4.94
CA ILE A 164 9.80 -12.39 5.19
C ILE A 164 8.97 -13.17 4.17
N VAL A 165 9.39 -13.23 2.90
CA VAL A 165 8.70 -14.00 1.85
C VAL A 165 8.82 -15.50 2.13
N ASP A 166 10.01 -16.00 2.49
CA ASP A 166 10.26 -17.40 2.78
C ASP A 166 9.50 -17.84 4.05
N ARG A 167 9.53 -17.01 5.12
CA ARG A 167 8.76 -17.26 6.35
C ARG A 167 7.24 -17.18 6.13
N ALA A 168 6.76 -16.25 5.28
CA ALA A 168 5.35 -16.16 4.93
C ALA A 168 4.86 -17.44 4.25
N LYS A 169 5.59 -17.92 3.22
CA LYS A 169 5.26 -19.15 2.50
C LYS A 169 5.33 -20.38 3.39
N ALA A 170 6.26 -20.39 4.35
CA ALA A 170 6.42 -21.47 5.33
C ALA A 170 5.43 -21.35 6.52
N LYS A 171 4.54 -20.34 6.55
CA LYS A 171 3.60 -20.05 7.66
C LYS A 171 4.30 -19.85 9.00
N LYS A 172 5.50 -19.25 8.99
CA LYS A 172 6.36 -19.02 10.16
C LYS A 172 6.41 -17.53 10.59
N LEU A 173 5.53 -16.70 10.05
CA LEU A 173 5.41 -15.31 10.51
C LEU A 173 4.77 -15.27 11.90
N THR A 174 5.27 -14.38 12.75
CA THR A 174 4.80 -14.13 14.11
C THR A 174 3.98 -12.84 14.18
N PHE A 175 3.30 -12.58 15.28
CA PHE A 175 2.56 -11.33 15.48
C PHE A 175 3.46 -10.09 15.36
N ASP A 176 4.71 -10.17 15.82
CA ASP A 176 5.67 -9.06 15.73
C ASP A 176 6.03 -8.69 14.30
N ASP A 177 5.98 -9.64 13.37
CA ASP A 177 6.22 -9.40 11.94
C ASP A 177 5.17 -8.47 11.30
N PHE A 178 3.99 -8.32 11.91
CA PHE A 178 2.90 -7.49 11.40
C PHE A 178 2.76 -6.15 12.14
N SER A 179 3.58 -5.92 13.16
CA SER A 179 3.44 -4.77 14.05
C SER A 179 4.29 -3.58 13.60
N GLY A 180 3.76 -2.36 13.84
CA GLY A 180 4.52 -1.11 13.72
C GLY A 180 4.82 -0.67 12.29
N GLY A 181 4.13 -1.20 11.28
CA GLY A 181 4.26 -0.74 9.89
C GLY A 181 3.69 0.67 9.70
N THR A 182 4.45 1.58 9.10
CA THR A 182 4.06 2.98 8.91
C THR A 182 3.72 3.32 7.46
N PHE A 183 4.17 2.52 6.52
CA PHE A 183 3.94 2.62 5.08
C PHE A 183 3.94 1.23 4.45
N THR A 184 3.30 1.04 3.31
CA THR A 184 3.28 -0.25 2.62
C THR A 184 3.81 -0.13 1.20
N VAL A 185 4.63 -1.11 0.78
CA VAL A 185 5.02 -1.33 -0.61
C VAL A 185 4.41 -2.65 -1.09
N ASN A 186 3.66 -2.57 -2.17
CA ASN A 186 3.11 -3.70 -2.90
C ASN A 186 3.86 -3.88 -4.23
N ASN A 187 4.12 -5.11 -4.63
CA ASN A 187 4.76 -5.41 -5.90
C ASN A 187 3.92 -6.42 -6.69
N THR A 188 3.11 -5.92 -7.61
CA THR A 188 2.28 -6.72 -8.50
C THR A 188 2.94 -6.99 -9.86
N GLY A 189 4.15 -6.44 -10.07
CA GLY A 189 4.93 -6.62 -11.30
C GLY A 189 5.09 -8.06 -11.77
N PRO A 190 5.43 -9.02 -10.89
CA PRO A 190 5.52 -10.43 -11.25
C PRO A 190 4.21 -11.04 -11.75
N LEU A 191 3.06 -10.47 -11.39
CA LEU A 191 1.73 -10.88 -11.86
C LEU A 191 1.38 -10.29 -13.24
N GLY A 192 2.21 -9.36 -13.75
CA GLY A 192 2.03 -8.76 -15.06
C GLY A 192 1.02 -7.59 -15.10
N THR A 193 0.64 -7.04 -13.97
CA THR A 193 -0.27 -5.89 -13.89
C THR A 193 0.37 -4.64 -14.51
N VAL A 194 -0.46 -3.74 -15.02
CA VAL A 194 -0.04 -2.47 -15.61
C VAL A 194 -0.45 -1.29 -14.73
N SER A 195 -1.55 -1.42 -14.02
CA SER A 195 -2.05 -0.45 -13.06
C SER A 195 -2.95 -1.17 -12.05
N SER A 196 -2.95 -0.70 -10.82
CA SER A 196 -3.78 -1.21 -9.74
C SER A 196 -4.37 -0.05 -8.93
N SER A 197 -5.32 -0.36 -8.05
CA SER A 197 -5.88 0.61 -7.09
C SER A 197 -5.73 0.02 -5.69
N PRO A 198 -4.53 0.09 -5.10
CA PRO A 198 -4.26 -0.52 -3.80
C PRO A 198 -5.04 0.18 -2.69
N ILE A 199 -5.60 -0.60 -1.77
CA ILE A 199 -6.30 -0.10 -0.58
C ILE A 199 -5.26 0.19 0.50
N VAL A 200 -5.31 1.38 1.08
CA VAL A 200 -4.42 1.78 2.18
C VAL A 200 -4.75 0.99 3.44
N LEU A 201 -3.75 0.45 4.10
CA LEU A 201 -3.97 -0.31 5.33
C LEU A 201 -4.43 0.62 6.48
N PRO A 202 -5.31 0.12 7.37
CA PRO A 202 -5.71 0.88 8.55
C PRO A 202 -4.49 1.35 9.36
N GLY A 203 -4.47 2.63 9.74
CA GLY A 203 -3.36 3.22 10.49
C GLY A 203 -2.18 3.69 9.64
N GLN A 204 -2.31 3.71 8.31
CA GLN A 204 -1.33 4.28 7.39
C GLN A 204 -1.97 5.37 6.53
N ALA A 205 -1.17 6.33 6.04
CA ALA A 205 -1.65 7.36 5.13
C ALA A 205 -1.59 6.94 3.67
N ALA A 206 -0.70 6.01 3.30
CA ALA A 206 -0.51 5.64 1.91
C ALA A 206 0.10 4.25 1.72
N ILE A 207 0.00 3.77 0.48
CA ILE A 207 0.60 2.54 -0.04
C ILE A 207 1.14 2.81 -1.45
N ALA A 208 2.36 2.38 -1.74
CA ALA A 208 2.90 2.39 -3.11
C ALA A 208 2.78 0.99 -3.73
N SER A 209 2.34 0.92 -4.99
CA SER A 209 2.30 -0.32 -5.77
C SER A 209 3.16 -0.17 -7.01
N SER A 210 4.12 -1.08 -7.19
CA SER A 210 4.92 -1.17 -8.41
C SER A 210 4.34 -2.22 -9.35
N GLU A 211 4.22 -1.84 -10.60
CA GLU A 211 3.63 -2.67 -11.64
C GLU A 211 4.72 -3.39 -12.45
N SER A 212 4.32 -4.11 -13.51
CA SER A 212 5.27 -4.85 -14.34
C SER A 212 6.23 -3.93 -15.08
N ILE A 213 7.52 -4.28 -15.03
CA ILE A 213 8.55 -3.64 -15.87
C ILE A 213 8.49 -4.27 -17.25
N ARG A 214 8.15 -3.48 -18.28
CA ARG A 214 7.99 -3.95 -19.65
C ARG A 214 8.70 -3.05 -20.65
N LYS A 215 9.25 -3.64 -21.72
CA LYS A 215 9.76 -2.85 -22.84
C LYS A 215 8.60 -2.15 -23.56
N ARG A 216 8.75 -0.82 -23.73
CA ARG A 216 7.81 0.03 -24.47
C ARG A 216 8.57 0.94 -25.42
N LEU A 217 7.92 1.35 -26.51
CA LEU A 217 8.38 2.46 -27.34
C LEU A 217 8.05 3.76 -26.60
N VAL A 218 9.04 4.62 -26.48
CA VAL A 218 8.88 5.96 -25.91
C VAL A 218 9.45 7.00 -26.85
N VAL A 219 8.86 8.18 -26.84
CA VAL A 219 9.41 9.36 -27.51
C VAL A 219 10.32 10.05 -26.50
N LEU A 220 11.56 10.35 -26.90
CA LEU A 220 12.53 11.08 -26.11
C LEU A 220 12.34 12.61 -26.29
N ASP A 221 13.02 13.41 -25.47
CA ASP A 221 12.92 14.88 -25.50
C ASP A 221 13.38 15.49 -26.86
N ASP A 222 14.17 14.75 -27.65
CA ASP A 222 14.64 15.11 -28.96
C ASP A 222 13.79 14.49 -30.13
N ASP A 223 12.56 14.08 -29.83
CA ASP A 223 11.62 13.42 -30.72
C ASP A 223 12.09 12.07 -31.31
N GLN A 224 13.20 11.50 -30.83
CA GLN A 224 13.62 10.17 -31.19
C GLN A 224 12.77 9.10 -30.52
N ILE A 225 12.57 7.97 -31.20
CA ILE A 225 11.87 6.81 -30.65
C ILE A 225 12.90 5.83 -30.08
N ALA A 226 12.71 5.44 -28.82
CA ALA A 226 13.57 4.47 -28.16
C ALA A 226 12.76 3.35 -27.48
N ILE A 227 13.40 2.17 -27.35
CA ILE A 227 12.86 1.09 -26.51
C ILE A 227 13.38 1.27 -25.09
N ARG A 228 12.48 1.42 -24.14
CA ARG A 228 12.76 1.60 -22.71
C ARG A 228 12.07 0.53 -21.87
N SER A 229 12.67 0.19 -20.75
CA SER A 229 12.03 -0.65 -19.70
C SER A 229 11.17 0.26 -18.83
N MET A 230 9.88 0.31 -19.10
CA MET A 230 8.93 1.19 -18.42
C MET A 230 8.17 0.45 -17.32
N MET A 231 7.91 1.13 -16.23
CA MET A 231 7.10 0.67 -15.11
C MET A 231 6.12 1.77 -14.70
N ASN A 232 4.88 1.39 -14.37
CA ASN A 232 3.99 2.30 -13.66
C ASN A 232 4.19 2.12 -12.16
N LEU A 233 4.25 3.23 -11.45
CA LEU A 233 4.22 3.29 -10.00
C LEU A 233 2.91 3.97 -9.59
N VAL A 234 2.18 3.33 -8.70
CA VAL A 234 0.89 3.81 -8.19
C VAL A 234 1.05 4.16 -6.72
N ILE A 235 0.50 5.28 -6.29
CA ILE A 235 0.26 5.57 -4.88
C ILE A 235 -1.24 5.57 -4.62
N GLY A 236 -1.71 4.78 -3.64
CA GLY A 236 -3.01 4.92 -3.01
C GLY A 236 -2.84 5.67 -1.71
N PHE A 237 -3.73 6.61 -1.39
CA PHE A 237 -3.58 7.42 -0.18
C PHE A 237 -4.93 7.83 0.43
N ASP A 238 -4.90 8.06 1.74
CA ASP A 238 -6.01 8.62 2.50
C ASP A 238 -6.06 10.14 2.26
N HIS A 239 -7.10 10.61 1.55
CA HIS A 239 -7.22 12.01 1.17
C HIS A 239 -7.52 12.95 2.35
N ARG A 240 -7.72 12.43 3.56
CA ARG A 240 -7.78 13.23 4.79
C ARG A 240 -6.39 13.64 5.28
N VAL A 241 -5.36 12.86 4.91
CA VAL A 241 -3.97 13.06 5.36
C VAL A 241 -3.14 13.80 4.33
N ILE A 242 -3.20 13.38 3.06
CA ILE A 242 -2.41 13.94 1.97
C ILE A 242 -3.28 14.27 0.77
N ASP A 243 -2.88 15.27 0.03
CA ASP A 243 -3.51 15.71 -1.22
C ASP A 243 -2.78 15.18 -2.46
N GLY A 244 -3.35 15.44 -3.64
CA GLY A 244 -2.77 15.01 -4.91
C GLY A 244 -1.39 15.61 -5.19
N ALA A 245 -1.11 16.85 -4.74
CA ALA A 245 0.18 17.49 -4.93
C ALA A 245 1.26 16.82 -4.07
N THR A 246 0.94 16.47 -2.83
CA THR A 246 1.83 15.72 -1.92
C THR A 246 2.10 14.31 -2.45
N ALA A 247 1.06 13.61 -2.92
CA ALA A 247 1.19 12.30 -3.56
C ALA A 247 2.07 12.36 -4.82
N ALA A 248 1.89 13.37 -5.68
CA ALA A 248 2.70 13.57 -6.87
C ALA A 248 4.18 13.83 -6.54
N ARG A 249 4.48 14.67 -5.54
CA ARG A 249 5.87 14.91 -5.07
C ARG A 249 6.53 13.64 -4.56
N PHE A 250 5.79 12.81 -3.83
CA PHE A 250 6.30 11.51 -3.37
C PHE A 250 6.65 10.60 -4.56
N LEU A 251 5.76 10.46 -5.54
CA LEU A 251 6.01 9.68 -6.75
C LEU A 251 7.19 10.24 -7.56
N GLN A 252 7.30 11.58 -7.70
CA GLN A 252 8.43 12.23 -8.36
C GLN A 252 9.76 11.89 -7.67
N THR A 253 9.80 11.96 -6.34
CA THR A 253 11.01 11.62 -5.58
C THR A 253 11.39 10.14 -5.79
N MET A 254 10.41 9.22 -5.76
CA MET A 254 10.67 7.81 -6.07
C MET A 254 11.18 7.62 -7.50
N ARG A 255 10.53 8.28 -8.49
CA ARG A 255 10.93 8.24 -9.90
C ARG A 255 12.38 8.71 -10.06
N ASP A 256 12.68 9.89 -9.55
CA ASP A 256 13.99 10.53 -9.74
C ASP A 256 15.10 9.67 -9.12
N TRP A 257 14.83 9.11 -7.94
CA TRP A 257 15.76 8.16 -7.32
C TRP A 257 15.93 6.89 -8.15
N LEU A 258 14.84 6.23 -8.60
CA LEU A 258 14.91 5.01 -9.40
C LEU A 258 15.63 5.22 -10.74
N GLN A 259 15.41 6.37 -11.39
CA GLN A 259 16.05 6.71 -12.66
C GLN A 259 17.53 7.08 -12.50
N SER A 260 17.93 7.56 -11.31
CA SER A 260 19.34 7.88 -11.00
C SER A 260 20.18 6.65 -10.65
N VAL A 261 19.57 5.47 -10.47
CA VAL A 261 20.30 4.24 -10.10
C VAL A 261 21.30 3.84 -11.17
N GLY A 262 22.56 3.71 -10.76
CA GLY A 262 23.69 3.33 -11.57
C GLY A 262 24.90 3.00 -10.70
N PRO A 263 26.14 2.94 -11.26
CA PRO A 263 27.35 2.52 -10.56
C PRO A 263 27.69 3.33 -9.29
N ALA A 264 27.16 4.55 -9.19
CA ALA A 264 27.36 5.41 -8.00
C ALA A 264 26.47 5.01 -6.81
N VAL A 265 25.44 4.17 -7.01
CA VAL A 265 24.54 3.72 -5.95
C VAL A 265 25.09 2.43 -5.34
N PRO A 266 25.54 2.45 -4.07
CA PRO A 266 26.08 1.25 -3.43
C PRO A 266 24.96 0.23 -3.17
N ILE A 267 25.29 -1.04 -3.41
CA ILE A 267 24.37 -2.16 -3.13
C ILE A 267 24.50 -2.61 -1.66
N HIS A 268 25.71 -2.59 -1.11
CA HIS A 268 26.06 -3.06 0.25
C HIS A 268 26.32 -1.92 1.21
#